data_13fd56b5611d88cd2e7f8bf8cfd4e717
#
_entry.id   13fd56b5611d88cd2e7f8bf8cfd4e717
#
_cell.length_a   1.000
_cell.length_b   1.000
_cell.length_c   1.000
_cell.angle_alpha   90.00
_cell.angle_beta   90.00
_cell.angle_gamma   90.00
#
_symmetry.space_group_name_H-M   'P 1'
#
loop_
_entity.id
_entity.type
_entity.pdbx_description
1 polymer ?
#
loop_
_entity_poly.entity_id
_entity_poly.type
_entity_poly.pdbx_seq_one_letter_code
_entity_poly.pdbx_strand_id
1 'polypeptide(L)'
;KTAKIVRRVLDALARVPGTTDLQLRLCAEQAQWARDQKRTFLKQRLEARLAALYLETQQFQPALRLIGALLREVKKLDDKLLLVDIHLLESRVHHSLRSYPKAKAALTAARTNANAIYVPPTVQAQIDAQAGTLSAEEGDYKTAYSYFFEAFEQRSSLDSPEAAVTLKYMLMCKVMNGEVKEVPHI
;
A
#
# COMPACT_ATOMS: atom_id res chain seq x y z
N LYS A 1 1.45 -0.56 -27.04
CA LYS A 1 2.20 0.71 -26.87
C LYS A 1 1.44 1.71 -25.99
N THR A 2 0.15 1.94 -26.18
CA THR A 2 -0.71 2.92 -25.46
C THR A 2 -0.70 2.73 -23.93
N ALA A 3 -0.88 1.50 -23.43
CA ALA A 3 -0.87 1.23 -21.99
C ALA A 3 0.46 1.61 -21.29
N LYS A 4 1.57 1.51 -22.03
CA LYS A 4 2.89 1.89 -21.52
C LYS A 4 3.05 3.41 -21.45
N ILE A 5 2.47 4.13 -22.40
CA ILE A 5 2.47 5.60 -22.44
C ILE A 5 1.60 6.14 -21.31
N VAL A 6 0.36 5.64 -21.16
CA VAL A 6 -0.55 6.06 -20.09
C VAL A 6 0.11 5.92 -18.73
N ARG A 7 0.72 4.76 -18.43
CA ARG A 7 1.43 4.55 -17.17
C ARG A 7 2.57 5.53 -16.96
N ARG A 8 3.42 5.74 -17.96
CA ARG A 8 4.54 6.70 -17.87
C ARG A 8 4.09 8.13 -17.60
N VAL A 9 3.01 8.56 -18.26
CA VAL A 9 2.43 9.90 -18.04
C VAL A 9 1.93 10.03 -16.61
N LEU A 10 1.18 9.05 -16.11
CA LEU A 10 0.68 9.05 -14.73
C LEU A 10 1.83 9.00 -13.71
N ASP A 11 2.90 8.23 -13.98
CA ASP A 11 4.06 8.15 -13.11
C ASP A 11 4.88 9.46 -13.10
N ALA A 12 4.95 10.15 -14.24
CA ALA A 12 5.57 11.46 -14.32
C ALA A 12 4.76 12.51 -13.52
N LEU A 13 3.44 12.51 -13.66
CA LEU A 13 2.54 13.40 -12.93
C LEU A 13 2.59 13.16 -11.41
N ALA A 14 2.75 11.92 -10.96
CA ALA A 14 2.86 11.60 -9.54
C ALA A 14 4.08 12.24 -8.84
N ARG A 15 5.11 12.61 -9.62
CA ARG A 15 6.31 13.29 -9.11
C ARG A 15 6.13 14.80 -8.94
N VAL A 16 5.07 15.36 -9.50
CA VAL A 16 4.80 16.80 -9.45
C VAL A 16 3.86 17.09 -8.30
N PRO A 17 4.30 17.85 -7.28
CA PRO A 17 3.44 18.20 -6.15
C PRO A 17 2.23 19.03 -6.59
N GLY A 18 1.10 18.87 -5.91
CA GLY A 18 -0.14 19.63 -6.17
C GLY A 18 -0.96 19.16 -7.39
N THR A 19 -0.60 18.02 -8.01
CA THR A 19 -1.32 17.48 -9.18
C THR A 19 -2.36 16.40 -8.86
N THR A 20 -2.69 16.19 -7.60
CA THR A 20 -3.54 15.08 -7.14
C THR A 20 -4.92 15.09 -7.80
N ASP A 21 -5.58 16.25 -7.92
CA ASP A 21 -6.87 16.37 -8.61
C ASP A 21 -6.81 16.05 -10.10
N LEU A 22 -5.71 16.47 -10.74
CA LEU A 22 -5.47 16.13 -12.13
C LEU A 22 -5.23 14.63 -12.29
N GLN A 23 -4.47 14.03 -11.40
CA GLN A 23 -4.23 12.57 -11.41
C GLN A 23 -5.53 11.79 -11.21
N LEU A 24 -6.40 12.22 -10.28
CA LEU A 24 -7.72 11.61 -10.05
C LEU A 24 -8.56 11.62 -11.33
N ARG A 25 -8.71 12.78 -11.98
CA ARG A 25 -9.46 12.90 -13.23
C ARG A 25 -8.89 12.04 -14.34
N LEU A 26 -7.59 12.14 -14.58
CA LEU A 26 -6.93 11.35 -15.62
C LEU A 26 -7.01 9.84 -15.37
N CYS A 27 -6.82 9.40 -14.12
CA CYS A 27 -6.96 7.98 -13.78
C CYS A 27 -8.39 7.48 -14.01
N ALA A 28 -9.40 8.27 -13.65
CA ALA A 28 -10.81 7.92 -13.87
C ALA A 28 -11.16 7.85 -15.36
N GLU A 29 -10.75 8.85 -16.14
CA GLU A 29 -10.96 8.89 -17.60
C GLU A 29 -10.27 7.71 -18.30
N GLN A 30 -9.01 7.44 -17.94
CA GLN A 30 -8.25 6.35 -18.55
C GLN A 30 -8.77 4.97 -18.10
N ALA A 31 -9.28 4.83 -16.88
CA ALA A 31 -9.93 3.60 -16.45
C ALA A 31 -11.23 3.34 -17.23
N GLN A 32 -12.03 4.39 -17.46
CA GLN A 32 -13.23 4.29 -18.29
C GLN A 32 -12.88 3.93 -19.73
N TRP A 33 -11.92 4.62 -20.34
CA TRP A 33 -11.44 4.29 -21.67
C TRP A 33 -10.95 2.84 -21.77
N ALA A 34 -10.18 2.37 -20.78
CA ALA A 34 -9.68 0.99 -20.77
C ALA A 34 -10.83 -0.03 -20.66
N ARG A 35 -11.92 0.33 -19.95
CA ARG A 35 -13.15 -0.46 -19.85
C ARG A 35 -13.83 -0.57 -21.21
N ASP A 36 -14.01 0.55 -21.91
CA ASP A 36 -14.67 0.63 -23.22
C ASP A 36 -13.88 -0.16 -24.27
N GLN A 37 -12.55 -0.12 -24.17
CA GLN A 37 -11.63 -0.88 -25.06
C GLN A 37 -11.42 -2.34 -24.61
N LYS A 38 -12.16 -2.83 -23.61
CA LYS A 38 -12.06 -4.20 -23.05
C LYS A 38 -10.65 -4.60 -22.61
N ARG A 39 -9.84 -3.61 -22.16
CA ARG A 39 -8.46 -3.83 -21.69
C ARG A 39 -8.43 -4.10 -20.19
N THR A 40 -8.87 -5.28 -19.78
CA THR A 40 -9.10 -5.65 -18.37
C THR A 40 -7.89 -5.40 -17.47
N PHE A 41 -6.70 -5.88 -17.84
CA PHE A 41 -5.49 -5.70 -17.01
C PHE A 41 -5.08 -4.23 -16.83
N LEU A 42 -5.24 -3.41 -17.88
CA LEU A 42 -4.93 -1.98 -17.77
C LEU A 42 -5.96 -1.28 -16.88
N LYS A 43 -7.24 -1.56 -17.08
CA LYS A 43 -8.35 -1.06 -16.25
C LYS A 43 -8.08 -1.34 -14.77
N GLN A 44 -7.81 -2.60 -14.40
CA GLN A 44 -7.61 -3.01 -13.01
C GLN A 44 -6.44 -2.29 -12.35
N ARG A 45 -5.32 -2.11 -13.05
CA ARG A 45 -4.17 -1.35 -12.53
C ARG A 45 -4.47 0.14 -12.38
N LEU A 46 -5.24 0.72 -13.29
CA LEU A 46 -5.66 2.13 -13.20
C LEU A 46 -6.66 2.32 -12.06
N GLU A 47 -7.59 1.41 -11.88
CA GLU A 47 -8.55 1.43 -10.78
C GLU A 47 -7.86 1.22 -9.41
N ALA A 48 -6.84 0.36 -9.32
CA ALA A 48 -6.03 0.22 -8.10
C ALA A 48 -5.28 1.51 -7.77
N ARG A 49 -4.70 2.18 -8.79
CA ARG A 49 -4.07 3.49 -8.61
C ARG A 49 -5.08 4.57 -8.20
N LEU A 50 -6.27 4.56 -8.79
CA LEU A 50 -7.35 5.47 -8.43
C LEU A 50 -7.78 5.27 -6.96
N ALA A 51 -7.85 4.02 -6.49
CA ALA A 51 -8.13 3.71 -5.10
C ALA A 51 -7.04 4.24 -4.14
N ALA A 52 -5.77 4.17 -4.55
CA ALA A 52 -4.66 4.77 -3.79
C ALA A 52 -4.79 6.30 -3.71
N LEU A 53 -5.13 6.97 -4.81
CA LEU A 53 -5.36 8.42 -4.84
C LEU A 53 -6.57 8.82 -3.97
N TYR A 54 -7.64 8.02 -3.94
CA TYR A 54 -8.76 8.25 -3.02
C TYR A 54 -8.35 8.13 -1.56
N LEU A 55 -7.42 7.24 -1.23
CA LEU A 55 -6.86 7.15 0.12
C LEU A 55 -6.07 8.42 0.47
N GLU A 56 -5.19 8.89 -0.43
CA GLU A 56 -4.41 10.13 -0.23
C GLU A 56 -5.29 11.37 -0.05
N THR A 57 -6.41 11.44 -0.79
CA THR A 57 -7.38 12.54 -0.68
C THR A 57 -8.43 12.33 0.42
N GLN A 58 -8.26 11.31 1.27
CA GLN A 58 -9.16 10.96 2.38
C GLN A 58 -10.60 10.63 1.95
N GLN A 59 -10.79 10.24 0.70
CA GLN A 59 -12.09 9.82 0.15
C GLN A 59 -12.29 8.32 0.38
N PHE A 60 -12.48 7.91 1.63
CA PHE A 60 -12.49 6.49 2.04
C PHE A 60 -13.66 5.69 1.46
N GLN A 61 -14.85 6.28 1.37
CA GLN A 61 -16.04 5.56 0.86
C GLN A 61 -15.94 5.20 -0.63
N PRO A 62 -15.55 6.12 -1.53
CA PRO A 62 -15.26 5.80 -2.92
C PRO A 62 -14.13 4.76 -3.05
N ALA A 63 -13.06 4.87 -2.24
CA ALA A 63 -11.96 3.91 -2.22
C ALA A 63 -12.45 2.49 -1.91
N LEU A 64 -13.21 2.30 -0.82
CA LEU A 64 -13.74 0.98 -0.42
C LEU A 64 -14.68 0.37 -1.47
N ARG A 65 -15.55 1.18 -2.09
CA ARG A 65 -16.42 0.70 -3.17
C ARG A 65 -15.62 0.19 -4.35
N LEU A 66 -14.59 0.93 -4.76
CA LEU A 66 -13.72 0.56 -5.88
C LEU A 66 -12.89 -0.69 -5.55
N ILE A 67 -12.29 -0.75 -4.36
CA ILE A 67 -11.54 -1.91 -3.85
C ILE A 67 -12.42 -3.16 -3.85
N GLY A 68 -13.64 -3.08 -3.31
CA GLY A 68 -14.57 -4.20 -3.26
C GLY A 68 -15.00 -4.70 -4.65
N ALA A 69 -15.12 -3.82 -5.64
CA ALA A 69 -15.38 -4.19 -7.03
C ALA A 69 -14.16 -4.89 -7.65
N LEU A 70 -12.97 -4.30 -7.47
CA LEU A 70 -11.70 -4.86 -7.96
C LEU A 70 -11.41 -6.26 -7.40
N LEU A 71 -11.58 -6.46 -6.10
CA LEU A 71 -11.34 -7.76 -5.46
C LEU A 71 -12.21 -8.87 -6.07
N ARG A 72 -13.48 -8.58 -6.39
CA ARG A 72 -14.38 -9.56 -7.04
C ARG A 72 -13.94 -9.92 -8.45
N GLU A 73 -13.37 -8.99 -9.19
CA GLU A 73 -12.88 -9.21 -10.55
C GLU A 73 -11.51 -9.91 -10.54
N VAL A 74 -10.56 -9.43 -9.73
CA VAL A 74 -9.18 -9.93 -9.73
C VAL A 74 -9.08 -11.33 -9.14
N LYS A 75 -9.93 -11.67 -8.15
CA LYS A 75 -10.03 -13.06 -7.65
C LYS A 75 -10.40 -14.07 -8.72
N LYS A 76 -11.20 -13.68 -9.72
CA LYS A 76 -11.55 -14.57 -10.85
C LYS A 76 -10.39 -14.80 -11.83
N LEU A 77 -9.44 -13.87 -11.89
CA LEU A 77 -8.28 -13.92 -12.77
C LEU A 77 -7.02 -14.49 -12.11
N ASP A 78 -7.08 -14.72 -10.79
CA ASP A 78 -5.99 -15.21 -9.92
C ASP A 78 -4.67 -14.43 -10.07
N ASP A 79 -4.75 -13.11 -10.33
CA ASP A 79 -3.56 -12.22 -10.30
C ASP A 79 -3.19 -11.91 -8.85
N LYS A 80 -2.38 -12.81 -8.26
CA LYS A 80 -2.01 -12.75 -6.84
C LYS A 80 -1.22 -11.51 -6.49
N LEU A 81 -0.36 -11.01 -7.38
CA LEU A 81 0.41 -9.79 -7.11
C LEU A 81 -0.52 -8.58 -7.00
N LEU A 82 -1.47 -8.45 -7.91
CA LEU A 82 -2.47 -7.39 -7.85
C LEU A 82 -3.40 -7.55 -6.64
N LEU A 83 -3.73 -8.79 -6.24
CA LEU A 83 -4.48 -9.05 -5.01
C LEU A 83 -3.73 -8.58 -3.76
N VAL A 84 -2.42 -8.77 -3.70
CA VAL A 84 -1.58 -8.24 -2.61
C VAL A 84 -1.69 -6.73 -2.53
N ASP A 85 -1.50 -6.03 -3.65
CA ASP A 85 -1.58 -4.56 -3.69
C ASP A 85 -2.95 -4.05 -3.25
N ILE A 86 -4.04 -4.67 -3.73
CA ILE A 86 -5.41 -4.25 -3.40
C ILE A 86 -5.74 -4.52 -1.93
N HIS A 87 -5.37 -5.68 -1.38
CA HIS A 87 -5.60 -5.98 0.04
C HIS A 87 -4.74 -5.10 0.96
N LEU A 88 -3.54 -4.72 0.53
CA LEU A 88 -2.72 -3.74 1.26
C LEU A 88 -3.38 -2.35 1.28
N LEU A 89 -3.93 -1.90 0.15
CA LEU A 89 -4.72 -0.66 0.09
C LEU A 89 -5.97 -0.75 0.98
N GLU A 90 -6.69 -1.87 0.94
CA GLU A 90 -7.85 -2.13 1.81
C GLU A 90 -7.47 -2.00 3.29
N SER A 91 -6.35 -2.60 3.69
CA SER A 91 -5.83 -2.50 5.06
C SER A 91 -5.55 -1.05 5.46
N ARG A 92 -4.90 -0.27 4.59
CA ARG A 92 -4.60 1.16 4.83
C ARG A 92 -5.87 2.01 4.95
N VAL A 93 -6.87 1.78 4.11
CA VAL A 93 -8.15 2.50 4.19
C VAL A 93 -8.87 2.19 5.49
N HIS A 94 -8.93 0.92 5.90
CA HIS A 94 -9.54 0.52 7.17
C HIS A 94 -8.75 1.04 8.38
N HIS A 95 -7.42 1.12 8.30
CA HIS A 95 -6.59 1.74 9.32
C HIS A 95 -6.93 3.24 9.48
N SER A 96 -7.02 3.99 8.37
CA SER A 96 -7.41 5.41 8.38
C SER A 96 -8.82 5.64 8.95
N LEU A 97 -9.72 4.67 8.77
CA LEU A 97 -11.07 4.65 9.35
C LEU A 97 -11.10 4.15 10.80
N ARG A 98 -9.94 3.85 11.41
CA ARG A 98 -9.79 3.27 12.75
C ARG A 98 -10.53 1.94 12.95
N SER A 99 -10.76 1.22 11.87
CA SER A 99 -11.37 -0.12 11.88
C SER A 99 -10.29 -1.20 11.91
N TYR A 100 -9.56 -1.29 13.02
CA TYR A 100 -8.39 -2.18 13.16
C TYR A 100 -8.66 -3.66 12.87
N PRO A 101 -9.78 -4.28 13.30
CA PRO A 101 -10.06 -5.67 12.96
C PRO A 101 -10.16 -5.93 11.45
N LYS A 102 -10.79 -5.01 10.71
CA LYS A 102 -10.89 -5.10 9.25
C LYS A 102 -9.54 -4.85 8.58
N ALA A 103 -8.77 -3.88 9.09
CA ALA A 103 -7.42 -3.61 8.60
C ALA A 103 -6.50 -4.84 8.73
N LYS A 104 -6.56 -5.53 9.88
CA LYS A 104 -5.81 -6.77 10.11
C LYS A 104 -6.25 -7.91 9.21
N ALA A 105 -7.56 -8.11 9.05
CA ALA A 105 -8.10 -9.15 8.16
C ALA A 105 -7.62 -8.94 6.70
N ALA A 106 -7.66 -7.69 6.21
CA ALA A 106 -7.15 -7.33 4.89
C ALA A 106 -5.64 -7.55 4.78
N LEU A 107 -4.85 -7.17 5.81
CA LEU A 107 -3.41 -7.41 5.82
C LEU A 107 -3.08 -8.91 5.84
N THR A 108 -3.82 -9.72 6.58
CA THR A 108 -3.67 -11.18 6.58
C THR A 108 -3.94 -11.76 5.20
N ALA A 109 -4.98 -11.28 4.50
CA ALA A 109 -5.26 -11.68 3.13
C ALA A 109 -4.13 -11.27 2.16
N ALA A 110 -3.55 -10.07 2.33
CA ALA A 110 -2.39 -9.64 1.55
C ALA A 110 -1.19 -10.59 1.77
N ARG A 111 -0.86 -10.91 3.02
CA ARG A 111 0.23 -11.85 3.37
C ARG A 111 0.01 -13.25 2.82
N THR A 112 -1.21 -13.77 2.92
CA THR A 112 -1.54 -15.11 2.37
C THR A 112 -1.29 -15.16 0.87
N ASN A 113 -1.68 -14.13 0.12
CA ASN A 113 -1.41 -14.06 -1.32
C ASN A 113 0.08 -13.84 -1.61
N ALA A 114 0.78 -13.03 -0.81
CA ALA A 114 2.21 -12.77 -0.94
C ALA A 114 3.05 -14.04 -0.73
N ASN A 115 2.71 -14.85 0.27
CA ASN A 115 3.40 -16.12 0.56
C ASN A 115 3.24 -17.18 -0.55
N ALA A 116 2.25 -17.03 -1.41
CA ALA A 116 1.99 -17.97 -2.51
C ALA A 116 2.79 -17.65 -3.80
N ILE A 117 3.49 -16.52 -3.84
CA ILE A 117 4.23 -16.04 -5.02
C ILE A 117 5.56 -15.40 -4.61
N TYR A 118 6.44 -15.17 -5.59
CA TYR A 118 7.57 -14.28 -5.38
C TYR A 118 7.10 -12.81 -5.39
N VAL A 119 7.27 -12.12 -4.28
CA VAL A 119 6.90 -10.71 -4.12
C VAL A 119 8.16 -9.85 -4.19
N PRO A 120 8.15 -8.72 -4.95
CA PRO A 120 9.25 -7.78 -4.95
C PRO A 120 9.53 -7.23 -3.53
N PRO A 121 10.82 -7.01 -3.15
CA PRO A 121 11.18 -6.50 -1.82
C PRO A 121 10.47 -5.19 -1.45
N THR A 122 10.18 -4.33 -2.45
CA THR A 122 9.41 -3.09 -2.24
C THR A 122 8.00 -3.33 -1.70
N VAL A 123 7.32 -4.36 -2.20
CA VAL A 123 5.96 -4.72 -1.78
C VAL A 123 6.00 -5.42 -0.42
N GLN A 124 7.00 -6.30 -0.19
CA GLN A 124 7.20 -6.95 1.10
C GLN A 124 7.44 -5.91 2.20
N ALA A 125 8.34 -4.94 1.96
CA ALA A 125 8.58 -3.83 2.89
C ALA A 125 7.31 -3.03 3.23
N GLN A 126 6.39 -2.87 2.28
CA GLN A 126 5.11 -2.20 2.52
C GLN A 126 4.17 -3.05 3.40
N ILE A 127 4.15 -4.36 3.21
CA ILE A 127 3.38 -5.30 4.04
C ILE A 127 3.89 -5.26 5.48
N ASP A 128 5.21 -5.33 5.67
CA ASP A 128 5.83 -5.34 6.99
C ASP A 128 5.67 -3.98 7.69
N ALA A 129 5.83 -2.87 6.98
CA ALA A 129 5.56 -1.54 7.53
C ALA A 129 4.09 -1.38 7.98
N GLN A 130 3.13 -1.90 7.20
CA GLN A 130 1.72 -1.88 7.59
C GLN A 130 1.44 -2.78 8.81
N ALA A 131 2.11 -3.93 8.89
CA ALA A 131 2.03 -4.82 10.05
C ALA A 131 2.58 -4.16 11.31
N GLY A 132 3.75 -3.52 11.20
CA GLY A 132 4.34 -2.73 12.29
C GLY A 132 3.40 -1.63 12.77
N THR A 133 2.79 -0.90 11.84
CA THR A 133 1.81 0.15 12.17
C THR A 133 0.62 -0.40 12.94
N LEU A 134 0.01 -1.49 12.49
CA LEU A 134 -1.15 -2.08 13.18
C LEU A 134 -0.79 -2.67 14.54
N SER A 135 0.41 -3.26 14.69
CA SER A 135 0.89 -3.76 15.98
C SER A 135 1.16 -2.61 16.95
N ALA A 136 1.72 -1.50 16.49
CA ALA A 136 1.96 -0.31 17.31
C ALA A 136 0.65 0.33 17.79
N GLU A 137 -0.38 0.38 16.96
CA GLU A 137 -1.73 0.86 17.34
C GLU A 137 -2.39 0.00 18.43
N GLU A 138 -2.02 -1.27 18.53
CA GLU A 138 -2.47 -2.17 19.60
C GLU A 138 -1.61 -2.10 20.87
N GLY A 139 -0.54 -1.31 20.84
CA GLY A 139 0.39 -1.18 21.97
C GLY A 139 1.45 -2.29 22.03
N ASP A 140 1.50 -3.20 21.06
CA ASP A 140 2.56 -4.21 20.96
C ASP A 140 3.78 -3.63 20.22
N TYR A 141 4.50 -2.76 20.93
CA TYR A 141 5.65 -2.06 20.36
C TYR A 141 6.84 -2.97 20.07
N LYS A 142 6.94 -4.11 20.76
CA LYS A 142 8.00 -5.09 20.56
C LYS A 142 7.85 -5.81 19.22
N THR A 143 6.65 -6.30 18.93
CA THR A 143 6.33 -6.90 17.63
C THR A 143 6.38 -5.85 16.51
N ALA A 144 5.88 -4.63 16.78
CA ALA A 144 5.94 -3.52 15.82
C ALA A 144 7.39 -3.19 15.42
N TYR A 145 8.31 -3.15 16.39
CA TYR A 145 9.74 -2.93 16.13
C TYR A 145 10.31 -3.98 15.17
N SER A 146 10.02 -5.27 15.40
CA SER A 146 10.51 -6.36 14.53
C SER A 146 10.04 -6.19 13.08
N TYR A 147 8.75 -5.85 12.87
CA TYR A 147 8.23 -5.59 11.52
C TYR A 147 8.83 -4.35 10.87
N PHE A 148 9.01 -3.27 11.63
CA PHE A 148 9.66 -2.08 11.09
C PHE A 148 11.14 -2.34 10.78
N PHE A 149 11.83 -3.18 11.54
CA PHE A 149 13.20 -3.58 11.27
C PHE A 149 13.31 -4.33 9.93
N GLU A 150 12.45 -5.32 9.69
CA GLU A 150 12.40 -6.04 8.41
C GLU A 150 12.11 -5.10 7.23
N ALA A 151 11.15 -4.18 7.42
CA ALA A 151 10.84 -3.17 6.41
C ALA A 151 12.00 -2.20 6.17
N PHE A 152 12.74 -1.83 7.22
CA PHE A 152 13.91 -0.95 7.13
C PHE A 152 15.05 -1.61 6.36
N GLU A 153 15.40 -2.86 6.67
CA GLU A 153 16.45 -3.58 5.95
C GLU A 153 16.19 -3.65 4.45
N GLN A 154 14.95 -3.97 4.07
CA GLN A 154 14.56 -4.03 2.66
C GLN A 154 14.59 -2.66 1.99
N ARG A 155 14.11 -1.60 2.65
CA ARG A 155 14.11 -0.24 2.12
C ARG A 155 15.51 0.34 2.02
N SER A 156 16.36 0.05 3.01
CA SER A 156 17.77 0.46 3.02
C SER A 156 18.56 -0.20 1.90
N SER A 157 18.34 -1.49 1.66
CA SER A 157 18.99 -2.20 0.55
C SER A 157 18.61 -1.68 -0.85
N LEU A 158 17.49 -0.96 -0.95
CA LEU A 158 16.98 -0.36 -2.18
C LEU A 158 17.25 1.15 -2.28
N ASP A 159 18.04 1.73 -1.37
CA ASP A 159 18.27 3.17 -1.24
C ASP A 159 16.97 4.00 -1.25
N SER A 160 15.89 3.46 -0.65
CA SER A 160 14.60 4.10 -0.63
C SER A 160 14.56 5.26 0.38
N PRO A 161 14.04 6.45 0.02
CA PRO A 161 13.87 7.56 0.96
C PRO A 161 12.94 7.22 2.13
N GLU A 162 12.09 6.21 1.99
CA GLU A 162 11.20 5.74 3.04
C GLU A 162 11.93 4.98 4.16
N ALA A 163 13.21 4.60 3.97
CA ALA A 163 14.02 3.94 5.00
C ALA A 163 14.15 4.83 6.24
N ALA A 164 14.42 6.13 6.05
CA ALA A 164 14.53 7.09 7.15
C ALA A 164 13.24 7.23 7.97
N VAL A 165 12.09 7.14 7.31
CA VAL A 165 10.79 7.17 8.00
C VAL A 165 10.58 5.89 8.81
N THR A 166 10.95 4.74 8.26
CA THR A 166 10.85 3.45 8.96
C THR A 166 11.76 3.42 10.18
N LEU A 167 12.98 3.94 10.06
CA LEU A 167 13.91 4.07 11.19
C LEU A 167 13.31 4.90 12.32
N LYS A 168 12.64 6.02 12.01
CA LYS A 168 11.95 6.82 13.02
C LYS A 168 10.89 6.01 13.77
N TYR A 169 10.10 5.18 13.06
CA TYR A 169 9.11 4.32 13.72
C TYR A 169 9.77 3.25 14.60
N MET A 170 10.90 2.69 14.19
CA MET A 170 11.68 1.77 15.04
C MET A 170 12.12 2.45 16.33
N LEU A 171 12.70 3.64 16.24
CA LEU A 171 13.13 4.42 17.41
C LEU A 171 11.95 4.74 18.33
N MET A 172 10.80 5.14 17.77
CA MET A 172 9.58 5.39 18.53
C MET A 172 9.11 4.12 19.27
N CYS A 173 9.14 2.95 18.63
CA CYS A 173 8.77 1.69 19.28
C CYS A 173 9.69 1.39 20.47
N LYS A 174 10.98 1.62 20.38
CA LYS A 174 11.94 1.45 21.46
C LYS A 174 11.66 2.39 22.64
N VAL A 175 11.39 3.66 22.35
CA VAL A 175 11.02 4.65 23.38
C VAL A 175 9.72 4.24 24.08
N MET A 176 8.69 3.84 23.34
CA MET A 176 7.40 3.41 23.90
C MET A 176 7.49 2.11 24.70
N ASN A 177 8.46 1.25 24.39
CA ASN A 177 8.74 0.03 25.14
C ASN A 177 9.60 0.27 26.40
N GLY A 178 10.06 1.51 26.64
CA GLY A 178 10.93 1.87 27.77
C GLY A 178 12.41 1.56 27.57
N GLU A 179 12.82 1.13 26.38
CA GLU A 179 14.18 0.73 26.02
C GLU A 179 15.00 1.91 25.48
N VAL A 180 14.89 3.09 26.12
CA VAL A 180 15.48 4.34 25.65
C VAL A 180 17.02 4.26 25.52
N LYS A 181 17.67 3.44 26.37
CA LYS A 181 19.13 3.27 26.37
C LYS A 181 19.67 2.59 25.09
N GLU A 182 18.81 1.87 24.38
CA GLU A 182 19.18 1.18 23.13
C GLU A 182 19.08 2.08 21.88
N VAL A 183 18.36 3.20 21.99
CA VAL A 183 18.14 4.13 20.87
C VAL A 183 19.43 4.65 20.21
N PRO A 184 20.52 4.99 20.96
CA PRO A 184 21.78 5.44 20.34
C PRO A 184 22.53 4.34 19.57
N HIS A 185 22.14 3.08 19.68
CA HIS A 185 22.83 1.92 19.08
C HIS A 185 22.10 1.36 17.85
N ILE A 186 21.00 2.00 17.43
CA ILE A 186 20.22 1.67 16.25
C ILE A 186 20.62 2.57 15.08
#